data_ca99c831db14ec475581b106550f5abd
#
_entry.id   ca99c831db14ec475581b106550f5abd
#
_cell.length_a   1.000
_cell.length_b   1.000
_cell.length_c   1.000
_cell.angle_alpha   90.00
_cell.angle_beta   90.00
_cell.angle_gamma   90.00
#
_symmetry.space_group_name_H-M   'P 1'
#
loop_
_entity.id
_entity.type
_entity.pdbx_description
1 polymer ?
#
loop_
_entity_poly.entity_id
_entity_poly.type
_entity_poly.pdbx_seq_one_letter_code
_entity_poly.pdbx_strand_id
1 'polypeptide(L)'
;MAVGSLGCSEKMPLQEVDEAPLIVQDLTLGSDFFSDTVHTVLPSIGSNGRLLMGKDEHVSARALVRFTSHSNLPDTVDQWLSSTLYLYTDSELPYDSLNGQSTDIAIYLLESDVVQVNWTEDSLQDNFSLQGFEKTLLTTFRYQNWDTLELDFPTTAVAKMHAVDSTNNYGLLLEPVDTNVHSMQTIYSSENSSFRPYMEIEYIAEGDTATGWMDTDEDITLLSHNSQIGNEHRLYVNNGFAYRSCIRVAIEDTVRKEHTIIGVADLHLQIDSVETRLYGENMYLYMTLLDSSEMWMDADFLPSSSQYIASSTVSPGDTELIFKIPSTMQQFTSDYRGNFGLMIWPAASNLNISLLSLRATSDPDSSQRPTMNVITIDEKY
;
A
#
# COMPACT_ATOMS: atom_id res chain seq x y z
N MET A 1 -13.87 -82.91 2.61
CA MET A 1 -14.80 -81.79 2.88
C MET A 1 -14.38 -80.66 2.00
N ALA A 2 -15.08 -80.39 0.93
CA ALA A 2 -14.83 -79.25 0.05
C ALA A 2 -15.95 -78.25 0.31
N VAL A 3 -15.58 -77.06 0.73
CA VAL A 3 -16.48 -75.92 0.92
C VAL A 3 -16.39 -75.09 -0.33
N GLY A 4 -17.42 -75.12 -1.13
CA GLY A 4 -17.59 -74.27 -2.31
C GLY A 4 -17.99 -72.86 -1.88
N SER A 5 -17.22 -71.86 -2.25
CA SER A 5 -17.63 -70.46 -2.20
C SER A 5 -18.40 -70.10 -3.46
N LEU A 6 -19.68 -69.91 -3.33
CA LEU A 6 -20.55 -69.30 -4.36
C LEU A 6 -20.27 -67.74 -4.25
N GLY A 7 -19.49 -67.26 -5.16
CA GLY A 7 -19.37 -65.80 -5.37
C GLY A 7 -20.46 -65.38 -6.38
N CYS A 8 -21.56 -64.83 -5.92
CA CYS A 8 -22.46 -64.05 -6.75
C CYS A 8 -21.81 -62.66 -7.00
N SER A 9 -21.22 -62.45 -8.15
CA SER A 9 -20.99 -61.14 -8.69
C SER A 9 -22.19 -60.77 -9.58
N GLU A 10 -23.25 -60.29 -9.01
CA GLU A 10 -24.21 -59.50 -9.78
C GLU A 10 -23.48 -58.22 -10.22
N LYS A 11 -23.10 -58.17 -11.47
CA LYS A 11 -22.80 -56.92 -12.13
C LYS A 11 -24.12 -56.17 -12.15
N MET A 12 -24.24 -55.16 -11.27
CA MET A 12 -25.25 -54.13 -11.47
C MET A 12 -25.06 -53.63 -12.91
N PRO A 13 -26.08 -53.65 -13.76
CA PRO A 13 -26.00 -52.95 -15.02
C PRO A 13 -25.72 -51.51 -14.68
N LEU A 14 -24.60 -50.97 -15.18
CA LEU A 14 -24.40 -49.52 -15.25
C LEU A 14 -25.65 -49.04 -16.01
N GLN A 15 -26.59 -48.44 -15.30
CA GLN A 15 -27.62 -47.63 -15.94
C GLN A 15 -26.83 -46.65 -16.78
N GLU A 16 -27.00 -46.71 -18.11
CA GLU A 16 -26.59 -45.58 -18.95
C GLU A 16 -27.31 -44.39 -18.37
N VAL A 17 -26.56 -43.57 -17.65
CA VAL A 17 -27.02 -42.23 -17.26
C VAL A 17 -27.12 -41.56 -18.63
N ASP A 18 -28.35 -41.34 -19.10
CA ASP A 18 -28.57 -40.41 -20.21
C ASP A 18 -27.88 -39.13 -19.82
N GLU A 19 -26.70 -38.88 -20.40
CA GLU A 19 -25.97 -37.63 -20.16
C GLU A 19 -26.87 -36.51 -20.68
N ALA A 20 -27.52 -35.81 -19.76
CA ALA A 20 -28.33 -34.67 -20.12
C ALA A 20 -27.40 -33.70 -20.89
N PRO A 21 -27.77 -33.28 -22.11
CA PRO A 21 -26.90 -32.45 -22.91
C PRO A 21 -26.62 -31.15 -22.15
N LEU A 22 -25.32 -30.89 -21.90
CA LEU A 22 -24.88 -29.65 -21.29
C LEU A 22 -25.03 -28.50 -22.29
N ILE A 23 -25.59 -27.40 -21.83
CA ILE A 23 -25.67 -26.15 -22.60
C ILE A 23 -24.60 -25.20 -22.07
N VAL A 24 -23.63 -24.91 -22.93
CA VAL A 24 -22.60 -23.89 -22.64
C VAL A 24 -23.08 -22.56 -23.22
N GLN A 25 -23.14 -21.53 -22.39
CA GLN A 25 -23.46 -20.16 -22.80
C GLN A 25 -22.28 -19.28 -22.52
N ASP A 26 -21.90 -18.46 -23.49
CA ASP A 26 -20.88 -17.41 -23.38
C ASP A 26 -21.62 -16.06 -23.34
N LEU A 27 -21.48 -15.35 -22.24
CA LEU A 27 -22.17 -14.10 -21.95
C LEU A 27 -21.15 -13.01 -21.65
N THR A 28 -21.34 -11.85 -22.25
CA THR A 28 -20.59 -10.64 -21.88
C THR A 28 -21.53 -9.68 -21.15
N LEU A 29 -21.24 -9.44 -19.86
CA LEU A 29 -21.93 -8.41 -19.10
C LEU A 29 -21.27 -7.05 -19.38
N GLY A 30 -22.02 -6.12 -19.92
CA GLY A 30 -21.58 -4.76 -20.20
C GLY A 30 -21.66 -3.84 -18.98
N SER A 31 -21.29 -2.59 -19.16
CA SER A 31 -21.22 -1.59 -18.08
C SER A 31 -22.52 -1.35 -17.32
N ASP A 32 -23.67 -1.62 -17.92
CA ASP A 32 -24.98 -1.43 -17.30
C ASP A 32 -25.22 -2.38 -16.12
N PHE A 33 -24.40 -3.44 -16.03
CA PHE A 33 -24.43 -4.39 -14.93
C PHE A 33 -23.50 -4.02 -13.78
N PHE A 34 -22.81 -2.90 -13.86
CA PHE A 34 -21.84 -2.51 -12.85
C PHE A 34 -22.23 -1.23 -12.13
N SER A 35 -21.85 -1.14 -10.88
CA SER A 35 -21.74 0.11 -10.13
C SER A 35 -20.38 0.15 -9.44
N ASP A 36 -19.83 1.33 -9.25
CA ASP A 36 -18.52 1.51 -8.67
C ASP A 36 -18.44 2.71 -7.72
N THR A 37 -17.41 2.73 -6.90
CA THR A 37 -17.05 3.85 -6.03
C THR A 37 -15.57 3.78 -5.68
N VAL A 38 -15.01 4.90 -5.26
CA VAL A 38 -13.62 5.01 -4.77
C VAL A 38 -13.65 5.50 -3.35
N HIS A 39 -12.89 4.86 -2.49
CA HIS A 39 -12.66 5.29 -1.12
C HIS A 39 -11.23 5.77 -0.95
N THR A 40 -11.06 6.85 -0.20
CA THR A 40 -9.77 7.26 0.31
C THR A 40 -9.67 6.77 1.74
N VAL A 41 -8.67 5.94 2.01
CA VAL A 41 -8.39 5.40 3.34
C VAL A 41 -7.10 6.03 3.84
N LEU A 42 -6.97 6.26 5.14
CA LEU A 42 -5.69 6.69 5.70
C LEU A 42 -4.67 5.56 5.52
N PRO A 43 -3.53 5.79 4.84
CA PRO A 43 -2.54 4.76 4.65
C PRO A 43 -1.84 4.43 5.96
N SER A 44 -1.61 3.16 6.21
CA SER A 44 -0.76 2.67 7.29
C SER A 44 0.70 2.75 6.84
N ILE A 45 1.35 3.89 7.02
CA ILE A 45 2.72 4.13 6.56
C ILE A 45 3.75 4.15 7.69
N GLY A 46 3.32 4.05 8.95
CA GLY A 46 4.21 4.03 10.12
C GLY A 46 4.91 2.70 10.38
N SER A 47 4.45 1.59 9.79
CA SER A 47 5.04 0.25 10.01
C SER A 47 5.88 -0.25 8.83
N ASN A 48 6.51 0.64 8.11
CA ASN A 48 7.25 0.32 6.91
C ASN A 48 8.74 0.24 7.15
N GLY A 49 9.38 -0.78 6.59
CA GLY A 49 10.82 -0.91 6.61
C GLY A 49 11.59 0.21 5.89
N ARG A 50 10.91 1.23 5.39
CA ARG A 50 11.46 2.33 4.59
C ARG A 50 10.69 3.62 4.80
N LEU A 51 11.35 4.75 4.60
CA LEU A 51 10.79 6.10 4.62
C LEU A 51 10.99 6.77 3.27
N LEU A 52 9.98 7.53 2.85
CA LEU A 52 10.00 8.28 1.59
C LEU A 52 10.29 9.76 1.84
N MET A 53 11.07 10.35 0.94
CA MET A 53 11.39 11.79 0.91
C MET A 53 11.42 12.26 -0.53
N GLY A 54 10.80 13.39 -0.81
CA GLY A 54 10.87 13.96 -2.15
C GLY A 54 9.53 14.45 -2.65
N LYS A 55 9.48 14.68 -3.95
CA LYS A 55 8.29 15.17 -4.63
C LYS A 55 8.23 14.63 -6.04
N ASP A 56 7.03 14.33 -6.50
CA ASP A 56 6.71 14.18 -7.92
C ASP A 56 5.57 15.12 -8.32
N GLU A 57 4.98 14.95 -9.49
CA GLU A 57 3.88 15.79 -9.98
C GLU A 57 2.65 15.71 -9.07
N HIS A 58 2.42 14.57 -8.42
CA HIS A 58 1.19 14.27 -7.70
C HIS A 58 1.38 14.19 -6.19
N VAL A 59 2.59 13.87 -5.75
CA VAL A 59 2.90 13.50 -4.37
C VAL A 59 4.08 14.27 -3.83
N SER A 60 3.99 14.70 -2.58
CA SER A 60 5.14 15.14 -1.78
C SER A 60 5.27 14.26 -0.55
N ALA A 61 6.50 13.84 -0.26
CA ALA A 61 6.84 12.99 0.87
C ALA A 61 7.91 13.64 1.72
N ARG A 62 7.78 13.51 3.05
CA ARG A 62 8.74 13.92 4.06
C ARG A 62 8.86 12.80 5.07
N ALA A 63 10.05 12.62 5.63
CA ALA A 63 10.25 11.64 6.69
C ALA A 63 10.38 12.34 8.04
N LEU A 64 9.71 11.80 9.05
CA LEU A 64 9.95 12.12 10.45
C LEU A 64 10.63 10.93 11.10
N VAL A 65 11.67 11.20 11.91
CA VAL A 65 12.47 10.18 12.58
C VAL A 65 12.72 10.63 14.01
N ARG A 66 12.44 9.78 14.99
CA ARG A 66 12.62 10.10 16.41
C ARG A 66 13.59 9.13 17.06
N PHE A 67 14.53 9.68 17.84
CA PHE A 67 15.56 8.95 18.56
C PHE A 67 15.24 9.03 20.05
N THR A 68 14.65 7.97 20.60
CA THR A 68 14.24 7.92 22.01
C THR A 68 14.97 6.87 22.81
N SER A 69 15.58 5.91 22.12
CA SER A 69 16.34 4.83 22.76
C SER A 69 17.82 5.21 22.86
N HIS A 70 18.38 5.06 24.03
CA HIS A 70 19.78 5.40 24.31
C HIS A 70 20.53 4.17 24.76
N SER A 71 21.67 3.90 24.12
CA SER A 71 22.57 2.82 24.51
C SER A 71 23.91 3.42 24.94
N ASN A 72 24.34 3.09 26.17
CA ASN A 72 25.59 3.59 26.77
C ASN A 72 25.70 5.12 26.89
N LEU A 73 24.56 5.83 26.94
CA LEU A 73 24.54 7.25 27.26
C LEU A 73 24.08 7.43 28.72
N PRO A 74 24.86 8.10 29.57
CA PRO A 74 24.48 8.38 30.95
C PRO A 74 23.46 9.53 31.00
N ASP A 75 22.68 9.61 32.06
CA ASP A 75 21.73 10.71 32.28
C ASP A 75 22.41 12.08 32.31
N THR A 76 23.68 12.14 32.68
CA THR A 76 24.46 13.38 32.76
C THR A 76 25.73 13.26 31.93
N VAL A 77 25.90 14.16 30.99
CA VAL A 77 27.09 14.27 30.14
C VAL A 77 27.78 15.60 30.43
N ASP A 78 29.09 15.53 30.75
CA ASP A 78 29.88 16.73 31.03
C ASP A 78 30.16 17.54 29.76
N GLN A 79 30.48 16.83 28.67
CA GLN A 79 30.78 17.45 27.38
C GLN A 79 30.43 16.47 26.21
N TRP A 80 29.76 16.99 25.21
CA TRP A 80 29.55 16.33 23.92
C TRP A 80 30.74 16.67 23.00
N LEU A 81 31.42 15.65 22.47
CA LEU A 81 32.63 15.83 21.66
C LEU A 81 32.30 15.81 20.16
N SER A 82 31.67 14.75 19.72
CA SER A 82 31.28 14.56 18.32
C SER A 82 30.00 13.76 18.22
N SER A 83 29.30 13.87 17.11
CA SER A 83 28.17 12.98 16.79
C SER A 83 28.06 12.77 15.28
N THR A 84 27.74 11.54 14.91
CA THR A 84 27.55 11.13 13.52
C THR A 84 26.19 10.46 13.39
N LEU A 85 25.38 10.96 12.46
CA LEU A 85 24.12 10.35 12.08
C LEU A 85 24.34 9.38 10.92
N TYR A 86 23.94 8.14 11.12
CA TYR A 86 23.97 7.10 10.10
C TYR A 86 22.59 6.92 9.50
N LEU A 87 22.48 7.10 8.18
CA LEU A 87 21.29 6.82 7.39
C LEU A 87 21.67 5.79 6.31
N TYR A 88 20.80 4.87 6.06
CA TYR A 88 21.00 3.85 5.03
C TYR A 88 20.02 4.06 3.90
N THR A 89 20.54 4.32 2.71
CA THR A 89 19.72 4.50 1.51
C THR A 89 19.40 3.16 0.87
N ASP A 90 18.27 3.07 0.21
CA ASP A 90 17.84 1.89 -0.51
C ASP A 90 17.89 2.13 -2.02
N SER A 91 18.37 1.12 -2.74
CA SER A 91 18.46 1.18 -4.20
C SER A 91 17.42 0.30 -4.89
N GLU A 92 16.73 -0.57 -4.17
CA GLU A 92 15.76 -1.48 -4.79
C GLU A 92 14.53 -0.77 -5.32
N LEU A 93 14.32 0.49 -4.91
CA LEU A 93 13.25 1.31 -5.45
C LEU A 93 13.86 2.44 -6.28
N PRO A 94 14.00 2.27 -7.57
CA PRO A 94 14.42 3.33 -8.46
C PRO A 94 13.29 4.36 -8.62
N TYR A 95 12.99 5.10 -7.57
CA TYR A 95 12.29 6.37 -7.69
C TYR A 95 13.22 7.44 -8.30
N ASP A 96 14.28 6.97 -8.91
CA ASP A 96 15.20 7.81 -9.65
C ASP A 96 14.42 8.42 -10.78
N SER A 97 13.86 9.54 -10.40
CA SER A 97 13.35 10.60 -11.23
C SER A 97 13.24 10.25 -12.70
N LEU A 98 12.12 10.47 -13.25
CA LEU A 98 11.88 10.59 -14.69
C LEU A 98 12.96 11.39 -15.45
N ASN A 99 13.93 12.02 -14.76
CA ASN A 99 14.98 12.87 -15.33
C ASN A 99 16.39 12.70 -14.72
N GLY A 100 16.66 11.72 -13.86
CA GLY A 100 18.00 11.51 -13.27
C GLY A 100 18.48 12.68 -12.40
N GLN A 101 17.58 13.50 -11.86
CA GLN A 101 17.92 14.60 -10.97
C GLN A 101 17.74 14.17 -9.52
N SER A 102 18.80 14.15 -8.74
CA SER A 102 18.71 14.01 -7.29
C SER A 102 18.63 15.38 -6.64
N THR A 103 17.77 15.54 -5.65
CA THR A 103 17.75 16.73 -4.80
C THR A 103 18.56 16.49 -3.53
N ASP A 104 19.07 17.58 -2.94
CA ASP A 104 19.61 17.51 -1.61
C ASP A 104 18.47 17.40 -0.59
N ILE A 105 18.69 16.63 0.47
CA ILE A 105 17.75 16.48 1.58
C ILE A 105 18.25 17.31 2.75
N ALA A 106 17.39 18.14 3.30
CA ALA A 106 17.63 18.91 4.52
C ALA A 106 17.13 18.14 5.74
N ILE A 107 17.91 18.16 6.81
CA ILE A 107 17.56 17.63 8.11
C ILE A 107 17.33 18.78 9.07
N TYR A 108 16.14 18.84 9.63
CA TYR A 108 15.73 19.83 10.60
C TYR A 108 15.46 19.19 11.96
N LEU A 109 15.90 19.85 13.02
CA LEU A 109 15.39 19.58 14.36
C LEU A 109 14.05 20.29 14.54
N LEU A 110 13.04 19.56 14.99
CA LEU A 110 11.76 20.14 15.36
C LEU A 110 11.83 20.66 16.79
N GLU A 111 11.51 21.95 16.99
CA GLU A 111 11.72 22.65 18.27
C GLU A 111 10.43 23.08 18.96
N SER A 112 9.29 23.05 18.28
CA SER A 112 8.07 23.52 18.88
C SER A 112 7.14 22.37 19.25
N ASP A 113 6.39 22.62 20.32
CA ASP A 113 5.28 21.85 20.85
C ASP A 113 4.07 21.90 19.89
N VAL A 114 4.32 21.60 18.63
CA VAL A 114 3.31 21.64 17.60
C VAL A 114 2.53 20.35 17.64
N VAL A 115 1.69 20.29 18.60
CA VAL A 115 0.84 19.15 18.87
C VAL A 115 1.57 18.15 19.76
N GLN A 116 0.95 17.78 20.82
CA GLN A 116 1.02 16.42 21.34
C GLN A 116 0.72 15.47 20.16
N VAL A 117 1.68 15.35 19.27
CA VAL A 117 1.62 14.43 18.14
C VAL A 117 1.69 13.07 18.80
N ASN A 118 0.54 12.49 19.05
CA ASN A 118 0.50 11.06 19.09
C ASN A 118 1.05 10.63 17.74
N TRP A 119 2.22 10.02 17.71
CA TRP A 119 2.86 9.45 16.53
C TRP A 119 2.03 8.28 15.98
N THR A 120 0.73 8.31 16.23
CA THR A 120 -0.24 7.41 15.66
C THR A 120 -0.56 7.89 14.25
N GLU A 121 -0.59 6.97 13.34
CA GLU A 121 -0.85 7.15 11.92
C GLU A 121 -1.98 8.15 11.61
N ASP A 122 -3.07 8.09 12.36
CA ASP A 122 -4.26 8.91 12.16
C ASP A 122 -4.04 10.40 12.43
N SER A 123 -3.23 10.74 13.43
CA SER A 123 -3.06 12.14 13.83
C SER A 123 -2.05 12.90 12.99
N LEU A 124 -1.10 12.21 12.36
CA LEU A 124 -0.03 12.85 11.59
C LEU A 124 -0.44 13.16 10.16
N GLN A 125 -1.37 12.42 9.58
CA GLN A 125 -1.83 12.65 8.22
C GLN A 125 -2.76 13.85 8.08
N ASP A 126 -3.65 14.06 9.05
CA ASP A 126 -4.50 15.25 9.11
C ASP A 126 -3.68 16.55 9.30
N ASN A 127 -2.46 16.41 9.83
CA ASN A 127 -1.55 17.51 10.11
C ASN A 127 -0.35 17.59 9.14
N PHE A 128 -0.45 17.06 7.94
CA PHE A 128 0.62 17.19 6.94
C PHE A 128 1.01 18.66 6.66
N SER A 129 0.12 19.60 6.87
CA SER A 129 0.49 21.00 6.89
C SER A 129 1.28 21.28 8.16
N LEU A 130 2.55 20.84 8.18
CA LEU A 130 3.56 21.30 9.14
C LEU A 130 3.77 22.85 9.04
N GLN A 131 2.74 23.57 8.62
CA GLN A 131 2.71 25.03 8.63
C GLN A 131 2.63 25.49 10.07
N GLY A 132 3.73 26.05 10.55
CA GLY A 132 3.85 26.57 11.91
C GLY A 132 4.78 25.79 12.82
N PHE A 133 5.41 24.70 12.34
CA PHE A 133 6.48 24.05 13.09
C PHE A 133 7.72 24.95 13.12
N GLU A 134 8.17 25.30 14.30
CA GLU A 134 9.51 25.85 14.46
C GLU A 134 10.50 24.71 14.22
N LYS A 135 11.37 24.91 13.23
CA LYS A 135 12.39 23.94 12.86
C LYS A 135 13.73 24.63 12.64
N THR A 136 14.80 24.03 13.16
CA THR A 136 16.17 24.50 12.94
C THR A 136 16.87 23.58 11.95
N LEU A 137 17.40 24.14 10.85
CA LEU A 137 18.24 23.38 9.91
C LEU A 137 19.53 22.95 10.61
N LEU A 138 19.79 21.64 10.59
CA LEU A 138 20.99 21.05 11.16
C LEU A 138 22.06 20.78 10.11
N THR A 139 21.69 20.11 9.04
CA THR A 139 22.59 19.71 7.95
C THR A 139 21.80 19.43 6.67
N THR A 140 22.53 19.27 5.58
CA THR A 140 21.99 18.78 4.30
C THR A 140 22.88 17.70 3.76
N PHE A 141 22.32 16.76 3.03
CA PHE A 141 23.07 15.74 2.33
C PHE A 141 22.53 15.52 0.93
N ARG A 142 23.42 15.06 0.04
CA ARG A 142 23.04 14.63 -1.27
C ARG A 142 22.70 13.14 -1.23
N TYR A 143 21.51 12.78 -1.65
CA TYR A 143 21.11 11.40 -1.72
C TYR A 143 21.96 10.61 -2.74
N GLN A 144 22.41 9.44 -2.35
CA GLN A 144 23.11 8.47 -3.20
C GLN A 144 22.51 7.09 -2.95
N ASN A 145 22.23 6.36 -4.03
CA ASN A 145 21.69 5.02 -3.94
C ASN A 145 22.72 4.04 -3.33
N TRP A 146 22.27 3.07 -2.55
CA TRP A 146 23.08 2.02 -1.92
C TRP A 146 24.25 2.55 -1.09
N ASP A 147 24.01 3.52 -0.27
CA ASP A 147 25.07 4.07 0.53
C ASP A 147 24.72 4.10 2.01
N THR A 148 25.73 3.93 2.83
CA THR A 148 25.67 4.32 4.23
C THR A 148 26.08 5.77 4.28
N LEU A 149 25.15 6.64 4.58
CA LEU A 149 25.43 8.05 4.76
C LEU A 149 25.88 8.29 6.17
N GLU A 150 27.12 8.74 6.33
CA GLU A 150 27.71 9.19 7.58
C GLU A 150 27.70 10.71 7.58
N LEU A 151 26.86 11.30 8.40
CA LEU A 151 26.64 12.74 8.43
C LEU A 151 27.14 13.30 9.75
N ASP A 152 28.07 14.25 9.68
CA ASP A 152 28.44 15.05 10.85
C ASP A 152 27.18 15.74 11.39
N PHE A 153 26.88 15.47 12.66
CA PHE A 153 25.67 15.95 13.28
C PHE A 153 26.00 16.93 14.42
N PRO A 154 25.25 18.06 14.55
CA PRO A 154 25.56 19.03 15.59
C PRO A 154 25.34 18.47 17.00
N THR A 155 26.40 18.47 17.81
CA THR A 155 26.34 17.99 19.22
C THR A 155 25.35 18.79 20.06
N THR A 156 25.07 20.04 19.70
CA THR A 156 24.03 20.86 20.34
C THR A 156 22.62 20.32 20.11
N ALA A 157 22.36 19.71 18.96
CA ALA A 157 21.10 19.05 18.69
C ALA A 157 20.97 17.74 19.49
N VAL A 158 22.07 16.95 19.57
CA VAL A 158 22.12 15.74 20.43
C VAL A 158 21.83 16.11 21.88
N ALA A 159 22.49 17.14 22.42
CA ALA A 159 22.27 17.62 23.79
C ALA A 159 20.80 18.00 24.04
N LYS A 160 20.16 18.66 23.07
CA LYS A 160 18.72 18.97 23.16
C LYS A 160 17.86 17.72 23.17
N MET A 161 18.10 16.78 22.26
CA MET A 161 17.32 15.52 22.18
C MET A 161 17.51 14.65 23.42
N HIS A 162 18.73 14.59 23.99
CA HIS A 162 19.03 13.84 25.18
C HIS A 162 18.47 14.46 26.47
N ALA A 163 18.45 15.80 26.56
CA ALA A 163 18.01 16.54 27.76
C ALA A 163 16.49 16.52 27.94
N VAL A 164 15.74 16.14 26.92
CA VAL A 164 14.28 16.19 26.91
C VAL A 164 13.76 14.78 27.13
N ASP A 165 12.75 14.64 27.98
CA ASP A 165 12.05 13.37 28.07
C ASP A 165 11.40 13.02 26.71
N SER A 166 11.06 11.77 26.49
CA SER A 166 10.50 11.28 25.24
C SER A 166 9.26 12.05 24.76
N THR A 167 8.58 12.77 25.66
CA THR A 167 7.36 13.53 25.33
C THR A 167 7.64 14.86 24.66
N ASN A 168 8.84 15.41 24.82
CA ASN A 168 9.26 16.69 24.24
C ASN A 168 10.32 16.54 23.14
N ASN A 169 10.71 15.31 22.79
CA ASN A 169 11.57 15.04 21.65
C ASN A 169 10.72 14.90 20.39
N TYR A 170 10.63 15.97 19.59
CA TYR A 170 9.82 16.00 18.37
C TYR A 170 10.51 15.37 17.16
N GLY A 171 11.78 14.95 17.31
CA GLY A 171 12.53 14.25 16.30
C GLY A 171 13.11 15.15 15.20
N LEU A 172 13.50 14.49 14.13
CA LEU A 172 14.10 15.09 12.95
C LEU A 172 13.12 15.02 11.78
N LEU A 173 12.98 16.14 11.06
CA LEU A 173 12.26 16.21 9.80
C LEU A 173 13.28 16.19 8.65
N LEU A 174 13.11 15.24 7.73
CA LEU A 174 13.88 15.10 6.50
C LEU A 174 12.99 15.53 5.33
N GLU A 175 13.40 16.56 4.60
CA GLU A 175 12.63 17.07 3.46
C GLU A 175 13.53 17.52 2.30
N PRO A 176 13.05 17.46 1.04
CA PRO A 176 13.83 17.93 -0.10
C PRO A 176 14.09 19.44 0.00
N VAL A 177 15.32 19.85 -0.31
CA VAL A 177 15.71 21.27 -0.35
C VAL A 177 15.03 21.99 -1.50
N ASP A 178 15.01 21.38 -2.68
CA ASP A 178 14.36 21.94 -3.85
C ASP A 178 13.06 21.19 -4.17
N THR A 179 11.95 21.84 -3.89
CA THR A 179 10.62 21.31 -4.16
C THR A 179 10.20 21.39 -5.63
N ASN A 180 11.02 21.93 -6.52
CA ASN A 180 10.76 21.94 -7.96
C ASN A 180 11.41 20.74 -8.68
N VAL A 181 12.31 20.06 -8.00
CA VAL A 181 12.91 18.81 -8.51
C VAL A 181 11.96 17.67 -8.24
N HIS A 182 11.57 16.97 -9.29
CA HIS A 182 10.77 15.76 -9.19
C HIS A 182 11.70 14.56 -8.95
N SER A 183 11.90 14.23 -7.70
CA SER A 183 12.73 13.12 -7.26
C SER A 183 12.15 12.55 -5.98
N MET A 184 11.98 11.24 -5.94
CA MET A 184 11.51 10.53 -4.77
C MET A 184 12.62 9.59 -4.29
N GLN A 185 12.92 9.61 -3.02
CA GLN A 185 14.07 8.93 -2.42
C GLN A 185 13.64 8.14 -1.20
N THR A 186 14.37 7.06 -0.90
CA THR A 186 14.07 6.18 0.22
C THR A 186 15.27 6.00 1.12
N ILE A 187 15.02 5.96 2.42
CA ILE A 187 15.94 5.45 3.43
C ILE A 187 15.25 4.31 4.21
N TYR A 188 16.04 3.46 4.84
CA TYR A 188 15.48 2.46 5.73
C TYR A 188 14.92 3.11 7.00
N SER A 189 13.89 2.48 7.56
CA SER A 189 13.18 2.91 8.77
C SER A 189 13.65 2.16 10.01
N SER A 190 13.08 2.47 11.17
CA SER A 190 13.31 1.77 12.43
C SER A 190 12.89 0.30 12.41
N GLU A 191 11.93 -0.07 11.57
CA GLU A 191 11.47 -1.46 11.41
C GLU A 191 12.51 -2.36 10.72
N ASN A 192 13.49 -1.77 10.03
CA ASN A 192 14.57 -2.53 9.45
C ASN A 192 15.67 -2.80 10.48
N SER A 193 15.68 -3.98 11.06
CA SER A 193 16.63 -4.35 12.13
C SER A 193 18.11 -4.30 11.72
N SER A 194 18.42 -4.36 10.41
CA SER A 194 19.80 -4.39 9.89
C SER A 194 20.32 -3.02 9.46
N PHE A 195 19.40 -2.12 9.05
CA PHE A 195 19.73 -0.84 8.44
C PHE A 195 18.94 0.33 9.04
N ARG A 196 18.53 0.21 10.30
CA ARG A 196 17.83 1.32 10.97
C ARG A 196 18.74 2.54 11.11
N PRO A 197 18.21 3.75 11.01
CA PRO A 197 18.96 4.97 11.35
C PRO A 197 19.41 4.96 12.81
N TYR A 198 20.62 5.42 13.07
CA TYR A 198 21.12 5.62 14.44
C TYR A 198 22.13 6.77 14.50
N MET A 199 22.43 7.26 15.70
CA MET A 199 23.50 8.20 15.95
C MET A 199 24.56 7.57 16.83
N GLU A 200 25.83 7.76 16.44
CA GLU A 200 26.99 7.48 17.28
C GLU A 200 27.49 8.77 17.88
N ILE A 201 27.76 8.77 19.17
CA ILE A 201 28.03 9.97 19.94
C ILE A 201 29.27 9.74 20.82
N GLU A 202 30.27 10.59 20.67
CA GLU A 202 31.43 10.64 21.56
C GLU A 202 31.23 11.74 22.61
N TYR A 203 31.43 11.39 23.87
CA TYR A 203 31.17 12.30 24.99
C TYR A 203 32.16 12.11 26.14
N ILE A 204 32.18 13.08 27.07
CA ILE A 204 32.88 12.95 28.37
C ILE A 204 31.81 12.89 29.47
N ALA A 205 31.97 11.91 30.36
CA ALA A 205 31.19 11.81 31.58
C ALA A 205 32.11 11.33 32.73
N GLU A 206 32.00 11.94 33.89
CA GLU A 206 32.82 11.65 35.06
C GLU A 206 34.33 11.75 34.78
N GLY A 207 34.73 12.55 33.78
CA GLY A 207 36.11 12.78 33.37
C GLY A 207 36.67 11.76 32.35
N ASP A 208 35.90 10.74 31.97
CA ASP A 208 36.32 9.72 30.99
C ASP A 208 35.62 9.99 29.64
N THR A 209 36.33 9.72 28.54
CA THR A 209 35.80 9.73 27.20
C THR A 209 35.14 8.38 26.87
N ALA A 210 33.93 8.41 26.37
CA ALA A 210 33.16 7.21 26.01
C ALA A 210 32.34 7.45 24.72
N THR A 211 31.85 6.34 24.16
CA THR A 211 30.96 6.33 23.00
C THR A 211 29.60 5.74 23.41
N GLY A 212 28.55 6.37 23.00
CA GLY A 212 27.18 5.91 23.15
C GLY A 212 26.39 6.05 21.87
N TRP A 213 25.18 5.54 21.86
CA TRP A 213 24.30 5.51 20.67
C TRP A 213 22.88 5.96 21.03
N MET A 214 22.25 6.62 20.06
CA MET A 214 20.82 6.86 20.03
C MET A 214 20.24 6.10 18.86
N ASP A 215 19.31 5.19 19.14
CA ASP A 215 18.61 4.39 18.14
C ASP A 215 17.27 5.04 17.78
N THR A 216 16.86 4.86 16.53
CA THR A 216 15.53 5.26 16.08
C THR A 216 14.51 4.25 16.59
N ASP A 217 13.47 4.74 17.26
CA ASP A 217 12.37 3.92 17.76
C ASP A 217 11.05 4.19 17.03
N GLU A 218 10.89 5.39 16.52
CA GLU A 218 9.67 5.82 15.87
C GLU A 218 10.00 6.64 14.63
N ASP A 219 9.32 6.33 13.57
CA ASP A 219 9.43 7.09 12.34
C ASP A 219 8.15 6.98 11.51
N ILE A 220 7.98 7.91 10.58
CA ILE A 220 6.83 7.92 9.68
C ILE A 220 7.13 8.70 8.41
N THR A 221 6.56 8.27 7.32
CA THR A 221 6.49 9.06 6.10
C THR A 221 5.22 9.93 6.11
N LEU A 222 5.38 11.23 5.98
CA LEU A 222 4.28 12.17 5.78
C LEU A 222 4.08 12.36 4.27
N LEU A 223 2.88 12.03 3.79
CA LEU A 223 2.53 12.17 2.38
C LEU A 223 1.50 13.28 2.18
N SER A 224 1.63 14.06 1.11
CA SER A 224 0.59 14.98 0.66
C SER A 224 0.36 14.87 -0.83
N HIS A 225 -0.90 15.04 -1.23
CA HIS A 225 -1.25 15.20 -2.63
C HIS A 225 -0.98 16.62 -3.12
N ASN A 226 -0.29 16.74 -4.24
CA ASN A 226 -0.06 18.02 -4.92
C ASN A 226 -1.23 18.40 -5.84
N SER A 227 -2.06 17.42 -6.22
CA SER A 227 -3.24 17.62 -7.05
C SER A 227 -4.40 16.79 -6.51
N GLN A 228 -5.62 17.31 -6.65
CA GLN A 228 -6.80 16.49 -6.40
C GLN A 228 -6.85 15.39 -7.46
N ILE A 229 -6.56 14.16 -7.04
CA ILE A 229 -6.92 12.98 -7.82
C ILE A 229 -8.43 12.87 -7.67
N GLY A 230 -9.17 13.16 -8.72
CA GLY A 230 -10.61 13.21 -8.63
C GLY A 230 -11.26 13.39 -9.99
N ASN A 231 -11.14 12.38 -10.83
CA ASN A 231 -11.95 12.27 -12.03
C ASN A 231 -13.07 11.29 -11.73
N GLU A 232 -14.33 11.77 -11.74
CA GLU A 232 -15.51 10.94 -11.47
C GLU A 232 -15.70 9.77 -12.45
N HIS A 233 -14.91 9.77 -13.53
CA HIS A 233 -14.90 8.72 -14.53
C HIS A 233 -13.76 7.71 -14.33
N ARG A 234 -13.13 7.72 -13.15
CA ARG A 234 -11.99 6.85 -12.83
C ARG A 234 -12.14 6.17 -11.49
N LEU A 235 -11.59 4.98 -11.44
CA LEU A 235 -11.36 4.21 -10.23
C LEU A 235 -9.87 4.25 -9.92
N TYR A 236 -9.52 4.52 -8.68
CA TYR A 236 -8.12 4.64 -8.28
C TYR A 236 -7.73 3.57 -7.29
N VAL A 237 -6.54 3.01 -7.46
CA VAL A 237 -5.91 2.11 -6.51
C VAL A 237 -4.47 2.58 -6.29
N ASN A 238 -4.11 2.81 -5.05
CA ASN A 238 -2.79 3.30 -4.68
C ASN A 238 -2.38 2.77 -3.31
N ASN A 239 -1.10 2.51 -3.13
CA ASN A 239 -0.54 2.02 -1.87
C ASN A 239 -0.31 3.15 -0.86
N GLY A 240 0.30 4.25 -1.29
CA GLY A 240 0.74 5.33 -0.41
C GLY A 240 -0.39 6.23 0.07
N PHE A 241 -1.48 6.35 -0.70
CA PHE A 241 -2.65 7.17 -0.36
C PHE A 241 -3.90 6.35 -0.11
N ALA A 242 -3.72 5.02 -0.09
CA ALA A 242 -4.77 4.07 0.19
C ALA A 242 -6.10 4.35 -0.55
N TYR A 243 -6.00 4.70 -1.84
CA TYR A 243 -7.16 4.64 -2.70
C TYR A 243 -7.55 3.20 -2.92
N ARG A 244 -8.81 2.91 -2.70
CA ARG A 244 -9.43 1.61 -2.92
C ARG A 244 -10.64 1.78 -3.78
N SER A 245 -10.75 0.91 -4.76
CA SER A 245 -11.89 0.91 -5.68
C SER A 245 -12.81 -0.23 -5.35
N CYS A 246 -14.09 0.08 -5.25
CA CYS A 246 -15.14 -0.92 -5.08
C CYS A 246 -15.95 -1.03 -6.38
N ILE A 247 -16.28 -2.26 -6.75
CA ILE A 247 -17.10 -2.56 -7.91
C ILE A 247 -18.16 -3.61 -7.52
N ARG A 248 -19.39 -3.42 -7.97
CA ARG A 248 -20.46 -4.37 -7.79
C ARG A 248 -21.02 -4.78 -9.16
N VAL A 249 -21.23 -6.07 -9.33
CA VAL A 249 -21.79 -6.66 -10.54
C VAL A 249 -23.26 -6.99 -10.26
N ALA A 250 -24.19 -6.36 -10.96
CA ALA A 250 -25.59 -6.80 -10.92
C ALA A 250 -25.74 -8.13 -11.66
N ILE A 251 -26.23 -9.14 -10.98
CA ILE A 251 -26.44 -10.46 -11.56
C ILE A 251 -27.91 -10.56 -11.97
N GLU A 252 -28.14 -10.64 -13.27
CA GLU A 252 -29.48 -10.83 -13.79
C GLU A 252 -30.00 -12.26 -13.64
N ASP A 253 -31.31 -12.42 -13.70
CA ASP A 253 -32.00 -13.73 -13.72
C ASP A 253 -31.53 -14.63 -14.87
N THR A 254 -30.96 -14.05 -15.94
CA THR A 254 -30.38 -14.81 -17.06
C THR A 254 -29.16 -15.61 -16.67
N VAL A 255 -28.37 -15.13 -15.70
CA VAL A 255 -27.20 -15.83 -15.12
C VAL A 255 -27.61 -16.61 -13.86
N ARG A 256 -28.71 -16.20 -13.22
CA ARG A 256 -29.24 -16.75 -11.97
C ARG A 256 -30.27 -17.82 -12.24
N LYS A 257 -29.84 -18.97 -12.71
CA LYS A 257 -30.71 -20.12 -12.92
C LYS A 257 -30.39 -21.23 -11.94
N GLU A 258 -31.41 -21.96 -11.51
CA GLU A 258 -31.20 -23.20 -10.75
C GLU A 258 -30.31 -24.14 -11.57
N HIS A 259 -29.28 -24.69 -10.92
CA HIS A 259 -28.35 -25.66 -11.53
C HIS A 259 -27.39 -25.11 -12.58
N THR A 260 -27.21 -23.79 -12.65
CA THR A 260 -26.15 -23.16 -13.46
C THR A 260 -24.80 -23.26 -12.79
N ILE A 261 -23.81 -23.79 -13.49
CA ILE A 261 -22.42 -23.80 -13.08
C ILE A 261 -21.69 -22.66 -13.77
N ILE A 262 -20.97 -21.85 -13.02
CA ILE A 262 -20.10 -20.80 -13.56
C ILE A 262 -18.72 -21.40 -13.85
N GLY A 263 -18.41 -21.62 -15.12
CA GLY A 263 -17.11 -22.16 -15.55
C GLY A 263 -16.02 -21.08 -15.66
N VAL A 264 -16.40 -19.90 -16.14
CA VAL A 264 -15.51 -18.72 -16.26
C VAL A 264 -16.25 -17.50 -15.78
N ALA A 265 -15.55 -16.61 -15.10
CA ALA A 265 -15.99 -15.24 -14.81
C ALA A 265 -14.74 -14.35 -14.74
N ASP A 266 -14.45 -13.69 -15.84
CA ASP A 266 -13.30 -12.80 -15.99
C ASP A 266 -13.79 -11.36 -15.99
N LEU A 267 -13.45 -10.60 -14.94
CA LEU A 267 -13.73 -9.17 -14.82
C LEU A 267 -12.61 -8.41 -15.50
N HIS A 268 -12.94 -7.64 -16.52
CA HIS A 268 -12.06 -6.81 -17.33
C HIS A 268 -12.20 -5.34 -16.94
N LEU A 269 -11.09 -4.72 -16.60
CA LEU A 269 -10.99 -3.31 -16.21
C LEU A 269 -9.94 -2.63 -17.10
N GLN A 270 -10.33 -1.62 -17.83
CA GLN A 270 -9.42 -0.88 -18.70
C GLN A 270 -8.56 0.09 -17.89
N ILE A 271 -7.25 0.10 -18.15
CA ILE A 271 -6.29 0.97 -17.48
C ILE A 271 -6.22 2.30 -18.23
N ASP A 272 -6.33 3.41 -17.50
CA ASP A 272 -6.02 4.72 -18.03
C ASP A 272 -4.50 4.96 -17.99
N SER A 273 -3.83 4.73 -19.10
CA SER A 273 -2.38 4.92 -19.21
C SER A 273 -1.91 6.38 -19.06
N VAL A 274 -2.82 7.34 -19.21
CA VAL A 274 -2.50 8.77 -19.03
C VAL A 274 -2.40 9.15 -17.56
N GLU A 275 -3.29 8.60 -16.74
CA GLU A 275 -3.32 8.89 -15.30
C GLU A 275 -2.57 7.85 -14.45
N THR A 276 -2.33 6.64 -14.99
CA THR A 276 -1.58 5.60 -14.28
C THR A 276 -0.11 5.94 -14.18
N ARG A 277 0.45 5.77 -12.97
CA ARG A 277 1.88 5.99 -12.67
C ARG A 277 2.42 4.79 -11.91
N LEU A 278 3.14 3.94 -12.61
CA LEU A 278 3.87 2.82 -12.02
C LEU A 278 5.36 3.16 -12.03
N TYR A 279 5.97 3.22 -10.86
CA TYR A 279 7.36 3.62 -10.70
C TYR A 279 8.32 2.43 -10.92
N GLY A 280 8.35 1.94 -12.16
CA GLY A 280 9.31 0.92 -12.59
C GLY A 280 9.03 -0.52 -12.13
N GLU A 281 8.02 -0.72 -11.27
CA GLU A 281 7.68 -2.02 -10.71
C GLU A 281 6.27 -2.47 -11.07
N ASN A 282 6.07 -3.79 -10.97
CA ASN A 282 4.74 -4.37 -11.08
C ASN A 282 3.92 -4.03 -9.84
N MET A 283 2.67 -3.65 -10.02
CA MET A 283 1.73 -3.46 -8.94
C MET A 283 0.90 -4.72 -8.74
N TYR A 284 1.07 -5.36 -7.57
CA TYR A 284 0.28 -6.52 -7.18
C TYR A 284 -1.02 -6.07 -6.52
N LEU A 285 -2.12 -6.63 -6.97
CA LEU A 285 -3.46 -6.25 -6.55
C LEU A 285 -4.22 -7.46 -5.99
N TYR A 286 -4.98 -7.21 -4.95
CA TYR A 286 -5.95 -8.15 -4.40
C TYR A 286 -7.36 -7.67 -4.65
N MET A 287 -8.26 -8.63 -4.74
CA MET A 287 -9.69 -8.41 -4.75
C MET A 287 -10.30 -9.11 -3.56
N THR A 288 -11.11 -8.41 -2.78
CA THR A 288 -11.79 -8.92 -1.59
C THR A 288 -13.29 -8.75 -1.75
N LEU A 289 -14.04 -9.71 -1.22
CA LEU A 289 -15.49 -9.65 -1.16
C LEU A 289 -15.93 -8.75 0.00
N LEU A 290 -16.88 -7.87 -0.24
CA LEU A 290 -17.54 -7.10 0.80
C LEU A 290 -18.64 -7.95 1.47
N ASP A 291 -18.63 -8.01 2.80
CA ASP A 291 -19.56 -8.85 3.57
C ASP A 291 -20.88 -8.15 3.92
N SER A 292 -20.96 -6.84 3.76
CA SER A 292 -22.17 -6.05 4.00
C SER A 292 -22.27 -4.85 3.09
N SER A 293 -23.48 -4.30 2.96
CA SER A 293 -23.70 -3.04 2.24
C SER A 293 -23.06 -1.83 2.96
N GLU A 294 -22.82 -1.94 4.27
CA GLU A 294 -22.15 -0.89 5.04
C GLU A 294 -20.70 -0.75 4.60
N MET A 295 -20.01 -1.88 4.34
CA MET A 295 -18.62 -1.87 3.84
C MET A 295 -18.48 -1.20 2.46
N TRP A 296 -19.55 -1.18 1.67
CA TRP A 296 -19.57 -0.43 0.40
C TRP A 296 -19.47 1.09 0.61
N MET A 297 -19.92 1.58 1.74
CA MET A 297 -19.93 3.00 2.11
C MET A 297 -18.83 3.33 3.13
N ASP A 298 -18.16 2.33 3.68
CA ASP A 298 -17.16 2.49 4.73
C ASP A 298 -15.77 2.68 4.13
N ALA A 299 -15.26 3.90 4.22
CA ALA A 299 -13.91 4.25 3.77
C ALA A 299 -12.83 3.59 4.63
N ASP A 300 -13.12 3.30 5.89
CA ASP A 300 -12.13 2.82 6.87
C ASP A 300 -12.00 1.29 6.87
N PHE A 301 -12.81 0.57 6.09
CA PHE A 301 -12.71 -0.87 5.98
C PHE A 301 -11.35 -1.31 5.42
N LEU A 302 -10.58 -2.02 6.24
CA LEU A 302 -9.28 -2.59 5.89
C LEU A 302 -9.41 -4.10 5.69
N PRO A 303 -9.39 -4.61 4.44
CA PRO A 303 -9.40 -6.05 4.24
C PRO A 303 -8.10 -6.68 4.77
N SER A 304 -8.23 -7.83 5.42
CA SER A 304 -7.07 -8.65 5.78
C SER A 304 -6.48 -9.30 4.53
N SER A 305 -5.15 -9.35 4.43
CA SER A 305 -4.44 -10.03 3.34
C SER A 305 -4.81 -11.52 3.19
N SER A 306 -5.40 -12.12 4.21
CA SER A 306 -5.91 -13.50 4.17
C SER A 306 -7.31 -13.64 3.56
N GLN A 307 -7.98 -12.55 3.24
CA GLN A 307 -9.38 -12.52 2.80
C GLN A 307 -9.56 -12.24 1.31
N TYR A 308 -8.48 -12.19 0.53
CA TYR A 308 -8.63 -11.98 -0.91
C TYR A 308 -9.21 -13.23 -1.61
N ILE A 309 -10.06 -12.97 -2.61
CA ILE A 309 -10.71 -13.98 -3.44
C ILE A 309 -10.02 -14.15 -4.79
N ALA A 310 -9.31 -13.14 -5.24
CA ALA A 310 -8.53 -13.13 -6.47
C ALA A 310 -7.36 -12.18 -6.34
N SER A 311 -6.34 -12.39 -7.16
CA SER A 311 -5.19 -11.50 -7.29
C SER A 311 -4.87 -11.28 -8.77
N SER A 312 -4.29 -10.13 -9.07
CA SER A 312 -3.77 -9.80 -10.40
C SER A 312 -2.57 -8.90 -10.27
N THR A 313 -1.86 -8.72 -11.38
CA THR A 313 -0.65 -7.88 -11.44
C THR A 313 -0.77 -6.94 -12.61
N VAL A 314 -0.39 -5.68 -12.40
CA VAL A 314 -0.27 -4.68 -13.47
C VAL A 314 1.20 -4.32 -13.63
N SER A 315 1.66 -4.37 -14.88
CA SER A 315 3.01 -4.00 -15.28
C SER A 315 2.99 -2.67 -16.04
N PRO A 316 4.09 -1.92 -16.05
CA PRO A 316 4.19 -0.73 -16.90
C PRO A 316 3.88 -1.05 -18.36
N GLY A 317 2.91 -0.33 -18.93
CA GLY A 317 2.46 -0.50 -20.32
C GLY A 317 1.25 -1.41 -20.50
N ASP A 318 0.76 -2.05 -19.45
CA ASP A 318 -0.49 -2.78 -19.51
C ASP A 318 -1.66 -1.81 -19.76
N THR A 319 -2.62 -2.26 -20.55
CA THR A 319 -3.83 -1.50 -20.90
C THR A 319 -5.09 -2.05 -20.25
N GLU A 320 -4.99 -3.23 -19.65
CA GLU A 320 -6.11 -3.93 -19.06
C GLU A 320 -5.69 -4.69 -17.81
N LEU A 321 -6.57 -4.74 -16.82
CA LEU A 321 -6.48 -5.53 -15.62
C LEU A 321 -7.59 -6.57 -15.62
N ILE A 322 -7.26 -7.85 -15.39
CA ILE A 322 -8.21 -8.94 -15.37
C ILE A 322 -8.21 -9.64 -14.01
N PHE A 323 -9.40 -9.81 -13.42
CA PHE A 323 -9.61 -10.67 -12.27
C PHE A 323 -10.46 -11.87 -12.61
N LYS A 324 -10.00 -13.08 -12.29
CA LYS A 324 -10.73 -14.34 -12.49
C LYS A 324 -11.46 -14.72 -11.22
N ILE A 325 -12.79 -14.66 -11.23
CA ILE A 325 -13.64 -14.80 -10.05
C ILE A 325 -14.80 -15.82 -10.21
N PRO A 326 -14.62 -16.98 -10.87
CA PRO A 326 -15.72 -17.91 -11.14
C PRO A 326 -16.37 -18.43 -9.86
N SER A 327 -15.57 -18.77 -8.83
CA SER A 327 -16.11 -19.26 -7.55
C SER A 327 -16.94 -18.20 -6.81
N THR A 328 -16.56 -16.94 -6.89
CA THR A 328 -17.31 -15.82 -6.30
C THR A 328 -18.63 -15.60 -7.05
N MET A 329 -18.58 -15.60 -8.37
CA MET A 329 -19.78 -15.50 -9.20
C MET A 329 -20.73 -16.67 -8.96
N GLN A 330 -20.22 -17.89 -8.78
CA GLN A 330 -21.04 -19.04 -8.40
C GLN A 330 -21.75 -18.86 -7.06
N GLN A 331 -21.06 -18.26 -6.05
CA GLN A 331 -21.68 -17.95 -4.76
C GLN A 331 -22.78 -16.91 -4.86
N PHE A 332 -22.60 -15.90 -5.70
CA PHE A 332 -23.61 -14.87 -5.93
C PHE A 332 -24.83 -15.42 -6.69
N THR A 333 -24.63 -16.27 -7.68
CA THR A 333 -25.73 -16.86 -8.49
C THR A 333 -26.54 -17.88 -7.71
N SER A 334 -25.92 -18.58 -6.75
CA SER A 334 -26.58 -19.58 -5.90
C SER A 334 -27.21 -19.00 -4.63
N ASP A 335 -27.24 -17.68 -4.45
CA ASP A 335 -27.68 -16.99 -3.23
C ASP A 335 -26.97 -17.45 -1.94
N TYR A 336 -25.85 -18.13 -2.07
CA TYR A 336 -25.06 -18.58 -0.92
C TYR A 336 -24.44 -17.41 -0.16
N ARG A 337 -24.07 -16.33 -0.87
CA ARG A 337 -23.62 -15.07 -0.29
C ARG A 337 -24.32 -13.87 -0.94
N GLY A 338 -24.60 -12.86 -0.12
CA GLY A 338 -25.06 -11.57 -0.61
C GLY A 338 -24.01 -10.92 -1.50
N ASN A 339 -24.44 -10.34 -2.62
CA ASN A 339 -23.58 -9.55 -3.49
C ASN A 339 -23.53 -8.11 -2.99
N PHE A 340 -22.61 -7.81 -2.06
CA PHE A 340 -22.39 -6.47 -1.53
C PHE A 340 -21.31 -5.71 -2.29
N GLY A 341 -20.59 -6.36 -3.20
CA GLY A 341 -19.55 -5.79 -4.02
C GLY A 341 -18.17 -6.41 -3.75
N LEU A 342 -17.22 -5.96 -4.55
CA LEU A 342 -15.83 -6.39 -4.57
C LEU A 342 -14.96 -5.15 -4.35
N MET A 343 -13.93 -5.26 -3.52
CA MET A 343 -12.95 -4.19 -3.30
C MET A 343 -11.62 -4.57 -3.93
N ILE A 344 -11.04 -3.66 -4.69
CA ILE A 344 -9.71 -3.78 -5.29
C ILE A 344 -8.75 -2.94 -4.47
N TRP A 345 -7.66 -3.55 -4.03
CA TRP A 345 -6.67 -2.93 -3.19
C TRP A 345 -5.27 -3.50 -3.47
N PRO A 346 -4.20 -2.76 -3.15
CA PRO A 346 -2.85 -3.23 -3.40
C PRO A 346 -2.43 -4.35 -2.45
N ALA A 347 -1.79 -5.38 -3.00
CA ALA A 347 -1.38 -6.58 -2.26
C ALA A 347 -0.21 -6.38 -1.31
N ALA A 348 0.67 -5.47 -1.63
CA ALA A 348 1.85 -5.21 -0.82
C ALA A 348 1.82 -3.80 -0.29
N SER A 349 2.23 -3.76 0.93
CA SER A 349 2.57 -2.62 1.75
C SER A 349 3.21 -1.46 0.97
N ASN A 350 2.75 -0.35 1.13
CA ASN A 350 3.26 0.61 2.09
C ASN A 350 4.29 1.60 1.56
N LEU A 351 5.04 1.33 0.50
CA LEU A 351 6.06 2.26 -0.01
C LEU A 351 5.93 2.52 -1.49
N ASN A 352 5.09 1.77 -2.16
CA ASN A 352 4.84 2.02 -3.57
C ASN A 352 3.79 3.13 -3.70
N ILE A 353 4.24 4.34 -4.02
CA ILE A 353 3.37 5.47 -4.36
C ILE A 353 2.77 5.33 -5.76
N SER A 354 2.93 4.17 -6.40
CA SER A 354 2.30 3.88 -7.68
C SER A 354 0.81 4.10 -7.62
N LEU A 355 0.29 4.81 -8.60
CA LEU A 355 -1.11 5.08 -8.81
C LEU A 355 -1.60 4.28 -10.01
N LEU A 356 -2.58 3.42 -9.80
CA LEU A 356 -3.32 2.78 -10.86
C LEU A 356 -4.65 3.52 -11.05
N SER A 357 -4.89 4.00 -12.26
CA SER A 357 -6.16 4.59 -12.69
C SER A 357 -6.87 3.63 -13.63
N LEU A 358 -8.08 3.23 -13.26
CA LEU A 358 -8.95 2.36 -14.06
C LEU A 358 -10.15 3.14 -14.57
N ARG A 359 -10.67 2.77 -15.72
CA ARG A 359 -11.90 3.37 -16.27
C ARG A 359 -13.11 2.95 -15.43
N ALA A 360 -13.92 3.91 -15.05
CA ALA A 360 -15.13 3.70 -14.25
C ALA A 360 -16.35 3.34 -15.13
N THR A 361 -17.44 2.94 -14.49
CA THR A 361 -18.72 2.69 -15.17
C THR A 361 -19.30 3.95 -15.81
N SER A 362 -18.93 5.12 -15.29
CA SER A 362 -19.32 6.44 -15.78
C SER A 362 -18.42 6.99 -16.91
N ASP A 363 -17.39 6.23 -17.37
CA ASP A 363 -16.52 6.70 -18.46
C ASP A 363 -17.34 7.06 -19.69
N PRO A 364 -17.11 8.23 -20.32
CA PRO A 364 -17.85 8.65 -21.50
C PRO A 364 -17.68 7.71 -22.69
N ASP A 365 -16.52 7.05 -22.81
CA ASP A 365 -16.30 6.00 -23.81
C ASP A 365 -16.80 4.65 -23.28
N SER A 366 -17.94 4.21 -23.74
CA SER A 366 -18.55 2.96 -23.31
C SER A 366 -17.70 1.72 -23.61
N SER A 367 -16.79 1.77 -24.57
CA SER A 367 -15.90 0.67 -24.90
C SER A 367 -14.78 0.48 -23.88
N GLN A 368 -14.54 1.48 -23.03
CA GLN A 368 -13.50 1.48 -22.00
C GLN A 368 -14.05 1.13 -20.60
N ARG A 369 -15.36 0.98 -20.48
CA ARG A 369 -16.01 0.67 -19.20
C ARG A 369 -15.76 -0.75 -18.76
N PRO A 370 -15.90 -1.07 -17.46
CA PRO A 370 -15.83 -2.44 -16.95
C PRO A 370 -16.74 -3.39 -17.72
N THR A 371 -16.24 -4.59 -17.98
CA THR A 371 -17.00 -5.70 -18.58
C THR A 371 -16.67 -7.01 -17.87
N MET A 372 -17.52 -8.01 -17.99
CA MET A 372 -17.25 -9.34 -17.48
C MET A 372 -17.65 -10.41 -18.49
N ASN A 373 -16.73 -11.31 -18.77
CA ASN A 373 -17.01 -12.50 -19.57
C ASN A 373 -17.40 -13.64 -18.65
N VAL A 374 -18.58 -14.21 -18.87
CA VAL A 374 -19.12 -15.30 -18.07
C VAL A 374 -19.44 -16.48 -18.96
N ILE A 375 -18.87 -17.65 -18.65
CA ILE A 375 -19.26 -18.92 -19.29
C ILE A 375 -20.07 -19.71 -18.28
N THR A 376 -21.31 -19.99 -18.63
CA THR A 376 -22.20 -20.80 -17.82
C THR A 376 -22.40 -22.21 -18.48
N ILE A 377 -22.60 -23.15 -17.62
CA ILE A 377 -22.89 -24.54 -18.00
C ILE A 377 -24.22 -24.94 -17.32
N ASP A 378 -25.24 -25.12 -18.11
CA ASP A 378 -26.57 -25.52 -17.63
C ASP A 378 -26.84 -26.97 -17.99
N GLU A 379 -27.50 -27.72 -17.09
CA GLU A 379 -28.07 -28.99 -17.42
C GLU A 379 -29.38 -28.78 -18.19
N LYS A 380 -29.54 -29.46 -19.32
CA LYS A 380 -30.78 -29.45 -20.05
C LYS A 380 -31.71 -30.51 -19.46
N TYR A 381 -32.72 -30.09 -18.72
CA TYR A 381 -33.80 -30.96 -18.26
C TYR A 381 -34.80 -31.26 -19.37
#